data_2d6daca3225a97fa7350efe14684e96e
#
_entry.id   2d6daca3225a97fa7350efe14684e96e
#
_cell.length_a   1.000
_cell.length_b   1.000
_cell.length_c   1.000
_cell.angle_alpha   90.00
_cell.angle_beta   90.00
_cell.angle_gamma   90.00
#
_symmetry.space_group_name_H-M   'P 1'
#
loop_
_entity.id
_entity.type
_entity.pdbx_description
1 polymer ?
#
loop_
_entity_poly.entity_id
_entity_poly.type
_entity_poly.pdbx_seq_one_letter_code
_entity_poly.pdbx_strand_id
1 'polypeptide(L)'
;VSPFALVKEIRKEFGGTVILSGCMTSGGDILAARAMGADLAYIGTRFIATAEANAVPAYKEMIVDSASADIAYTSLFTGVPGSYLKGSIRNAGLDPDNLPEASKDRMDFGKSKADAKAWRDIWGAGQGVGNIGDILPTRDVVMRMEQEYREALRQLGAS
;
A
#
# COMPACT_ATOMS: atom_id res chain seq x y z
N VAL A 1 -7.76 -3.08 -12.13
CA VAL A 1 -7.43 -4.38 -12.74
C VAL A 1 -6.75 -5.25 -11.71
N SER A 2 -7.10 -6.55 -11.65
CA SER A 2 -6.46 -7.53 -10.77
C SER A 2 -5.01 -7.78 -11.21
N PRO A 3 -4.04 -7.92 -10.29
CA PRO A 3 -2.66 -8.26 -10.64
C PRO A 3 -2.53 -9.58 -11.41
N PHE A 4 -3.44 -10.54 -11.18
CA PHE A 4 -3.49 -11.81 -11.92
C PHE A 4 -3.72 -11.62 -13.43
N ALA A 5 -4.52 -10.63 -13.82
CA ALA A 5 -4.73 -10.29 -15.22
C ALA A 5 -3.62 -9.38 -15.75
N LEU A 6 -3.32 -8.31 -14.99
CA LEU A 6 -2.40 -7.26 -15.40
C LEU A 6 -1.00 -7.78 -15.73
N VAL A 7 -0.40 -8.60 -14.87
CA VAL A 7 0.95 -9.14 -15.08
C VAL A 7 1.01 -10.00 -16.34
N LYS A 8 -0.03 -10.81 -16.59
CA LYS A 8 -0.12 -11.65 -17.79
C LYS A 8 -0.25 -10.82 -19.06
N GLU A 9 -1.02 -9.73 -19.03
CA GLU A 9 -1.17 -8.82 -20.16
C GLU A 9 0.15 -8.10 -20.46
N ILE A 10 0.83 -7.58 -19.44
CA ILE A 10 2.14 -6.93 -19.59
C ILE A 10 3.16 -7.90 -20.18
N ARG A 11 3.19 -9.15 -19.73
CA ARG A 11 4.15 -10.16 -20.19
C ARG A 11 3.97 -10.56 -21.67
N LYS A 12 2.78 -10.36 -22.24
CA LYS A 12 2.57 -10.61 -23.67
C LYS A 12 3.32 -9.59 -24.55
N GLU A 13 3.42 -8.36 -24.07
CA GLU A 13 3.95 -7.22 -24.84
C GLU A 13 5.36 -6.78 -24.37
N PHE A 14 5.76 -7.17 -23.15
CA PHE A 14 7.00 -6.68 -22.54
C PHE A 14 7.84 -7.80 -21.94
N GLY A 15 9.01 -8.03 -22.52
CA GLY A 15 9.99 -9.05 -22.08
C GLY A 15 11.00 -8.58 -21.04
N GLY A 16 10.98 -7.31 -20.63
CA GLY A 16 11.90 -6.75 -19.64
C GLY A 16 11.48 -7.01 -18.19
N THR A 17 12.15 -6.37 -17.23
CA THR A 17 11.88 -6.51 -15.79
C THR A 17 10.52 -5.94 -15.43
N VAL A 18 9.66 -6.77 -14.84
CA VAL A 18 8.34 -6.40 -14.32
C VAL A 18 8.40 -6.36 -12.81
N ILE A 19 8.06 -5.21 -12.23
CA ILE A 19 7.98 -4.98 -10.79
C ILE A 19 6.50 -4.86 -10.42
N LEU A 20 5.98 -5.79 -9.60
CA LEU A 20 4.60 -5.72 -9.13
C LEU A 20 4.53 -4.96 -7.80
N SER A 21 3.56 -4.05 -7.70
CA SER A 21 3.23 -3.34 -6.47
C SER A 21 1.75 -3.49 -6.13
N GLY A 22 1.43 -3.32 -4.86
CA GLY A 22 0.06 -3.31 -4.33
C GLY A 22 -0.26 -4.50 -3.44
N CYS A 23 -0.83 -4.21 -2.28
CA CYS A 23 -1.38 -5.17 -1.29
C CYS A 23 -0.41 -6.20 -0.71
N MET A 24 0.87 -6.20 -1.09
CA MET A 24 1.87 -7.14 -0.60
C MET A 24 2.45 -6.67 0.74
N THR A 25 2.56 -7.59 1.72
CA THR A 25 2.99 -7.31 3.09
C THR A 25 3.87 -8.41 3.68
N SER A 26 3.97 -9.57 3.01
CA SER A 26 4.63 -10.78 3.49
C SER A 26 5.55 -11.41 2.43
N GLY A 27 6.38 -12.35 2.87
CA GLY A 27 7.20 -13.17 1.97
C GLY A 27 6.37 -14.09 1.08
N GLY A 28 5.22 -14.56 1.55
CA GLY A 28 4.27 -15.33 0.74
C GLY A 28 3.72 -14.52 -0.43
N ASP A 29 3.44 -13.22 -0.21
CA ASP A 29 2.98 -12.33 -1.29
C ASP A 29 4.06 -12.12 -2.35
N ILE A 30 5.33 -12.06 -1.95
CA ILE A 30 6.47 -11.96 -2.88
C ILE A 30 6.56 -13.22 -3.74
N LEU A 31 6.37 -14.41 -3.14
CA LEU A 31 6.34 -15.67 -3.89
C LEU A 31 5.17 -15.70 -4.87
N ALA A 32 3.99 -15.25 -4.46
CA ALA A 32 2.82 -15.16 -5.32
C ALA A 32 3.05 -14.21 -6.50
N ALA A 33 3.66 -13.04 -6.27
CA ALA A 33 4.01 -12.11 -7.33
C ALA A 33 4.94 -12.76 -8.38
N ARG A 34 5.95 -13.51 -7.94
CA ARG A 34 6.85 -14.26 -8.82
C ARG A 34 6.13 -15.36 -9.58
N ALA A 35 5.24 -16.10 -8.91
CA ALA A 35 4.43 -17.14 -9.56
C ALA A 35 3.49 -16.58 -10.64
N MET A 36 3.03 -15.33 -10.49
CA MET A 36 2.26 -14.63 -11.51
C MET A 36 3.09 -14.17 -12.72
N GLY A 37 4.41 -14.13 -12.58
CA GLY A 37 5.33 -13.70 -13.65
C GLY A 37 6.00 -12.35 -13.41
N ALA A 38 5.87 -11.72 -12.25
CA ALA A 38 6.66 -10.56 -11.89
C ALA A 38 8.09 -10.99 -11.50
N ASP A 39 9.09 -10.14 -11.78
CA ASP A 39 10.47 -10.41 -11.38
C ASP A 39 10.74 -9.93 -9.95
N LEU A 40 10.14 -8.79 -9.58
CA LEU A 40 10.34 -8.12 -8.30
C LEU A 40 9.00 -7.70 -7.70
N ALA A 41 8.98 -7.59 -6.36
CA ALA A 41 7.88 -7.02 -5.59
C ALA A 41 8.28 -5.63 -5.05
N TYR A 42 7.38 -4.65 -5.16
CA TYR A 42 7.55 -3.32 -4.58
C TYR A 42 6.54 -3.13 -3.44
N ILE A 43 7.05 -3.03 -2.22
CA ILE A 43 6.25 -3.01 -1.00
C ILE A 43 6.38 -1.65 -0.32
N GLY A 44 5.27 -0.95 -0.10
CA GLY A 44 5.24 0.38 0.53
C GLY A 44 4.73 0.35 1.97
N THR A 45 3.44 0.07 2.17
CA THR A 45 2.73 0.24 3.45
C THR A 45 3.40 -0.51 4.61
N ARG A 46 3.88 -1.73 4.39
CA ARG A 46 4.59 -2.49 5.43
C ARG A 46 5.83 -1.75 5.95
N PHE A 47 6.57 -1.08 5.07
CA PHE A 47 7.78 -0.34 5.46
C PHE A 47 7.48 1.03 6.08
N ILE A 48 6.28 1.59 5.93
CA ILE A 48 5.85 2.75 6.71
C ILE A 48 5.74 2.39 8.20
N ALA A 49 5.22 1.19 8.51
CA ALA A 49 5.14 0.65 9.87
C ALA A 49 6.47 0.00 10.31
N THR A 50 7.58 0.73 10.17
CA THR A 50 8.90 0.35 10.69
C THR A 50 9.46 1.40 11.64
N ALA A 51 10.38 0.99 12.51
CA ALA A 51 10.97 1.90 13.49
C ALA A 51 11.68 3.09 12.82
N GLU A 52 12.41 2.82 11.72
CA GLU A 52 13.24 3.79 11.03
C GLU A 52 12.47 4.68 10.03
N ALA A 53 11.24 4.32 9.65
CA ALA A 53 10.46 5.13 8.73
C ALA A 53 10.20 6.53 9.31
N ASN A 54 10.40 7.56 8.51
CA ASN A 54 10.14 8.95 8.89
C ASN A 54 8.64 9.28 8.82
N ALA A 55 7.80 8.42 9.38
CA ALA A 55 6.37 8.63 9.55
C ALA A 55 6.07 8.96 11.02
N VAL A 56 5.10 9.84 11.27
CA VAL A 56 4.68 10.15 12.65
C VAL A 56 4.14 8.90 13.35
N PRO A 57 4.31 8.75 14.68
CA PRO A 57 3.88 7.55 15.41
C PRO A 57 2.41 7.19 15.16
N ALA A 58 1.51 8.16 15.20
CA ALA A 58 0.08 7.96 14.96
C ALA A 58 -0.24 7.37 13.58
N TYR A 59 0.57 7.64 12.55
CA TYR A 59 0.42 7.03 11.24
C TYR A 59 0.78 5.55 11.27
N LYS A 60 1.89 5.20 11.92
CA LYS A 60 2.35 3.81 12.05
C LYS A 60 1.35 2.98 12.87
N GLU A 61 0.85 3.54 13.96
CA GLU A 61 -0.18 2.94 14.82
C GLU A 61 -1.47 2.73 14.03
N MET A 62 -1.94 3.75 13.30
CA MET A 62 -3.14 3.62 12.47
C MET A 62 -3.00 2.54 11.39
N ILE A 63 -1.80 2.32 10.82
CA ILE A 63 -1.57 1.19 9.90
C ILE A 63 -1.78 -0.14 10.62
N VAL A 64 -1.23 -0.31 11.82
CA VAL A 64 -1.34 -1.55 12.61
C VAL A 64 -2.77 -1.83 13.05
N ASP A 65 -3.53 -0.78 13.36
CA ASP A 65 -4.91 -0.88 13.86
C ASP A 65 -5.96 -0.98 12.74
N SER A 66 -5.54 -0.91 11.45
CA SER A 66 -6.46 -0.87 10.32
C SER A 66 -6.61 -2.21 9.62
N ALA A 67 -7.79 -2.45 9.06
CA ALA A 67 -8.09 -3.54 8.14
C ALA A 67 -8.31 -3.03 6.71
N SER A 68 -8.46 -3.93 5.73
CA SER A 68 -8.72 -3.55 4.33
C SER A 68 -9.99 -2.71 4.14
N ALA A 69 -11.00 -2.90 5.02
CA ALA A 69 -12.23 -2.12 5.04
C ALA A 69 -12.02 -0.66 5.46
N ASP A 70 -10.89 -0.36 6.14
CA ASP A 70 -10.52 0.99 6.57
C ASP A 70 -9.78 1.78 5.48
N ILE A 71 -9.70 1.26 4.26
CA ILE A 71 -9.13 1.96 3.12
C ILE A 71 -10.24 2.60 2.29
N ALA A 72 -10.13 3.91 2.09
CA ALA A 72 -10.91 4.67 1.11
C ALA A 72 -10.11 4.83 -0.18
N TYR A 73 -10.74 4.52 -1.33
CA TYR A 73 -10.14 4.73 -2.64
C TYR A 73 -10.78 5.94 -3.30
N THR A 74 -10.03 7.02 -3.47
CA THR A 74 -10.56 8.30 -3.95
C THR A 74 -9.50 9.11 -4.69
N SER A 75 -9.96 9.98 -5.60
CA SER A 75 -9.15 11.00 -6.27
C SER A 75 -9.21 12.38 -5.60
N LEU A 76 -9.97 12.52 -4.51
CA LEU A 76 -10.27 13.82 -3.89
C LEU A 76 -9.03 14.63 -3.50
N PHE A 77 -8.01 13.96 -2.97
CA PHE A 77 -6.86 14.63 -2.35
C PHE A 77 -5.76 15.02 -3.34
N THR A 78 -5.65 14.30 -4.45
CA THR A 78 -4.54 14.47 -5.40
C THR A 78 -4.98 14.64 -6.85
N GLY A 79 -6.28 14.52 -7.12
CA GLY A 79 -6.80 14.46 -8.49
C GLY A 79 -6.55 13.11 -9.19
N VAL A 80 -5.72 12.24 -8.59
CA VAL A 80 -5.44 10.89 -9.07
C VAL A 80 -5.96 9.89 -8.04
N PRO A 81 -6.66 8.81 -8.45
CA PRO A 81 -7.15 7.81 -7.53
C PRO A 81 -6.02 7.18 -6.69
N GLY A 82 -6.19 7.20 -5.37
CA GLY A 82 -5.27 6.64 -4.40
C GLY A 82 -6.01 6.00 -3.23
N SER A 83 -5.30 5.17 -2.48
CA SER A 83 -5.80 4.48 -1.28
C SER A 83 -5.36 5.22 -0.03
N TYR A 84 -6.29 5.54 0.85
CA TYR A 84 -6.06 6.35 2.06
C TYR A 84 -6.72 5.70 3.27
N LEU A 85 -6.10 5.87 4.45
CA LEU A 85 -6.67 5.41 5.73
C LEU A 85 -7.90 6.26 6.11
N LYS A 86 -9.05 5.62 6.24
CA LYS A 86 -10.32 6.26 6.65
C LYS A 86 -10.18 7.00 7.99
N GLY A 87 -9.38 6.46 8.91
CA GLY A 87 -9.09 7.10 10.19
C GLY A 87 -8.46 8.48 10.03
N SER A 88 -7.48 8.64 9.13
CA SER A 88 -6.84 9.94 8.88
C SER A 88 -7.80 10.93 8.20
N ILE A 89 -8.69 10.45 7.34
CA ILE A 89 -9.74 11.26 6.71
C ILE A 89 -10.71 11.80 7.77
N ARG A 90 -11.15 10.94 8.71
CA ARG A 90 -12.02 11.34 9.84
C ARG A 90 -11.32 12.37 10.74
N ASN A 91 -10.04 12.17 11.05
CA ASN A 91 -9.25 13.11 11.85
C ASN A 91 -9.11 14.48 11.16
N ALA A 92 -9.15 14.53 9.84
CA ALA A 92 -9.19 15.77 9.07
C ALA A 92 -10.58 16.42 8.99
N GLY A 93 -11.61 15.84 9.63
CA GLY A 93 -12.97 16.38 9.68
C GLY A 93 -13.84 16.01 8.47
N LEU A 94 -13.45 15.00 7.68
CA LEU A 94 -14.22 14.54 6.53
C LEU A 94 -14.87 13.19 6.82
N ASP A 95 -16.00 12.92 6.16
CA ASP A 95 -16.64 11.60 6.18
C ASP A 95 -16.05 10.73 5.06
N PRO A 96 -15.27 9.67 5.37
CA PRO A 96 -14.65 8.83 4.36
C PRO A 96 -15.64 8.00 3.54
N ASP A 97 -16.88 7.84 4.00
CA ASP A 97 -17.91 7.07 3.33
C ASP A 97 -18.80 7.98 2.43
N ASN A 98 -18.70 9.32 2.57
CA ASN A 98 -19.40 10.34 1.78
C ASN A 98 -18.43 11.42 1.26
N LEU A 99 -17.33 11.00 0.64
CA LEU A 99 -16.37 11.94 0.06
C LEU A 99 -16.94 12.59 -1.21
N PRO A 100 -16.80 13.92 -1.39
CA PRO A 100 -17.18 14.57 -2.63
C PRO A 100 -16.32 14.08 -3.79
N GLU A 101 -16.87 14.10 -5.00
CA GLU A 101 -16.09 13.85 -6.21
C GLU A 101 -15.01 14.93 -6.40
N ALA A 102 -13.83 14.52 -6.90
CA ALA A 102 -12.78 15.47 -7.22
C ALA A 102 -13.24 16.38 -8.35
N SER A 103 -13.29 17.71 -8.11
CA SER A 103 -13.52 18.66 -9.18
C SER A 103 -12.28 18.75 -10.07
N LYS A 104 -12.44 18.72 -11.40
CA LYS A 104 -11.34 18.82 -12.38
C LYS A 104 -10.53 20.11 -12.26
N ASP A 105 -11.08 21.14 -11.62
CA ASP A 105 -10.46 22.45 -11.46
C ASP A 105 -9.43 22.51 -10.30
N ARG A 106 -9.26 21.42 -9.52
CA ARG A 106 -8.33 21.37 -8.37
C ARG A 106 -6.95 20.79 -8.67
N MET A 107 -6.61 20.56 -9.93
CA MET A 107 -5.24 20.13 -10.31
C MET A 107 -4.19 21.26 -10.27
N ASP A 108 -4.38 22.29 -9.47
CA ASP A 108 -3.39 23.35 -9.30
C ASP A 108 -2.46 23.02 -8.13
N PHE A 109 -1.38 22.32 -8.40
CA PHE A 109 -0.35 21.86 -7.45
C PHE A 109 0.36 22.99 -6.69
N GLY A 110 -0.09 24.24 -6.78
CA GLY A 110 0.65 25.40 -6.32
C GLY A 110 -0.02 26.34 -5.35
N LYS A 111 -1.31 26.28 -5.02
CA LYS A 111 -2.00 27.47 -4.50
C LYS A 111 -2.85 27.39 -3.24
N SER A 112 -2.97 26.28 -2.50
CA SER A 112 -3.69 26.40 -1.22
C SER A 112 -2.93 25.81 -0.03
N LYS A 113 -2.90 26.57 1.09
CA LYS A 113 -2.42 26.07 2.39
C LYS A 113 -3.24 24.85 2.87
N ALA A 114 -4.45 24.66 2.34
CA ALA A 114 -5.31 23.50 2.63
C ALA A 114 -4.78 22.23 1.95
N ASP A 115 -4.23 22.31 0.73
CA ASP A 115 -3.69 21.16 0.01
C ASP A 115 -2.40 20.63 0.65
N ALA A 116 -1.53 21.55 1.13
CA ALA A 116 -0.33 21.17 1.88
C ALA A 116 -0.67 20.46 3.21
N LYS A 117 -1.81 20.81 3.83
CA LYS A 117 -2.31 20.17 5.05
C LYS A 117 -2.88 18.79 4.79
N ALA A 118 -3.58 18.60 3.65
CA ALA A 118 -4.10 17.30 3.25
C ALA A 118 -2.99 16.25 3.03
N TRP A 119 -1.90 16.62 2.36
CA TRP A 119 -0.74 15.72 2.16
C TRP A 119 -0.05 15.31 3.46
N ARG A 120 -0.06 16.19 4.48
CA ARG A 120 0.53 15.91 5.78
C ARG A 120 -0.36 15.06 6.67
N ASP A 121 -1.67 15.32 6.63
CA ASP A 121 -2.63 14.84 7.63
C ASP A 121 -3.51 13.70 7.12
N ILE A 122 -3.56 13.45 5.79
CA ILE A 122 -4.29 12.34 5.16
C ILE A 122 -3.29 11.30 4.67
N TRP A 123 -3.36 10.11 5.26
CA TRP A 123 -2.32 9.09 5.14
C TRP A 123 -2.69 7.98 4.16
N GLY A 124 -1.77 7.71 3.23
CA GLY A 124 -1.93 6.66 2.25
C GLY A 124 -1.58 5.28 2.80
N ALA A 125 -2.38 4.27 2.44
CA ALA A 125 -2.06 2.87 2.72
C ALA A 125 -2.72 1.95 1.70
N GLY A 126 -2.05 0.85 1.35
CA GLY A 126 -2.64 -0.18 0.49
C GLY A 126 -3.62 -1.07 1.23
N GLN A 127 -4.48 -1.77 0.50
CA GLN A 127 -5.51 -2.66 1.05
C GLN A 127 -4.94 -3.86 1.82
N GLY A 128 -3.64 -4.18 1.67
CA GLY A 128 -2.94 -5.19 2.47
C GLY A 128 -2.67 -4.78 3.92
N VAL A 129 -3.09 -3.59 4.34
CA VAL A 129 -2.84 -3.02 5.68
C VAL A 129 -3.26 -3.97 6.81
N GLY A 130 -4.37 -4.70 6.66
CA GLY A 130 -4.88 -5.63 7.67
C GLY A 130 -3.97 -6.82 7.99
N ASN A 131 -2.88 -7.00 7.23
CA ASN A 131 -1.87 -8.03 7.51
C ASN A 131 -0.63 -7.46 8.26
N ILE A 132 -0.66 -6.18 8.64
CA ILE A 132 0.44 -5.50 9.33
C ILE A 132 0.07 -5.35 10.80
N GLY A 133 0.56 -6.24 11.66
CA GLY A 133 0.19 -6.28 13.09
C GLY A 133 1.23 -5.70 14.04
N ASP A 134 2.33 -5.11 13.54
CA ASP A 134 3.42 -4.61 14.39
C ASP A 134 4.26 -3.52 13.72
N ILE A 135 4.99 -2.79 14.57
CA ILE A 135 6.02 -1.82 14.16
C ILE A 135 7.37 -2.40 14.56
N LEU A 136 8.14 -2.84 13.58
CA LEU A 136 9.43 -3.49 13.79
C LEU A 136 10.58 -2.68 13.17
N PRO A 137 11.84 -2.94 13.57
CA PRO A 137 12.99 -2.53 12.80
C PRO A 137 12.92 -3.07 11.36
N THR A 138 13.33 -2.26 10.40
CA THR A 138 13.32 -2.61 8.96
C THR A 138 14.05 -3.94 8.71
N ARG A 139 15.18 -4.16 9.40
CA ARG A 139 15.93 -5.42 9.33
C ARG A 139 15.06 -6.62 9.66
N ASP A 140 14.28 -6.54 10.73
CA ASP A 140 13.47 -7.67 11.22
C ASP A 140 12.29 -7.94 10.28
N VAL A 141 11.72 -6.89 9.67
CA VAL A 141 10.71 -7.01 8.61
C VAL A 141 11.28 -7.77 7.41
N VAL A 142 12.48 -7.41 6.95
CA VAL A 142 13.13 -8.07 5.80
C VAL A 142 13.46 -9.53 6.11
N MET A 143 14.02 -9.81 7.30
CA MET A 143 14.32 -11.18 7.72
C MET A 143 13.06 -12.04 7.83
N ARG A 144 11.97 -11.49 8.38
CA ARG A 144 10.66 -12.16 8.44
C ARG A 144 10.14 -12.48 7.04
N MET A 145 10.17 -11.52 6.12
CA MET A 145 9.74 -11.75 4.73
C MET A 145 10.57 -12.83 4.03
N GLU A 146 11.87 -12.86 4.27
CA GLU A 146 12.74 -13.94 3.74
C GLU A 146 12.33 -15.31 4.29
N GLN A 147 12.10 -15.41 5.59
CA GLN A 147 11.65 -16.65 6.22
C GLN A 147 10.28 -17.10 5.69
N GLU A 148 9.32 -16.21 5.63
CA GLU A 148 7.96 -16.45 5.10
C GLU A 148 8.01 -16.91 3.63
N TYR A 149 8.85 -16.26 2.82
CA TYR A 149 9.07 -16.66 1.43
C TYR A 149 9.58 -18.09 1.31
N ARG A 150 10.61 -18.44 2.09
CA ARG A 150 11.19 -19.78 2.09
C ARG A 150 10.21 -20.83 2.59
N GLU A 151 9.40 -20.49 3.60
CA GLU A 151 8.37 -21.38 4.15
C GLU A 151 7.28 -21.64 3.12
N ALA A 152 6.73 -20.59 2.50
CA ALA A 152 5.72 -20.71 1.44
C ALA A 152 6.24 -21.54 0.25
N LEU A 153 7.51 -21.35 -0.14
CA LEU A 153 8.14 -22.11 -1.22
C LEU A 153 8.25 -23.60 -0.84
N ARG A 154 8.60 -23.94 0.40
CA ARG A 154 8.65 -25.32 0.88
C ARG A 154 7.27 -25.97 0.89
N GLN A 155 6.24 -25.26 1.35
CA GLN A 155 4.87 -25.76 1.39
C GLN A 155 4.33 -26.09 -0.02
N LEU A 156 4.66 -25.27 -1.03
CA LEU A 156 4.28 -25.53 -2.42
C LEU A 156 5.11 -26.63 -3.08
N GLY A 157 6.36 -26.82 -2.65
CA GLY A 157 7.26 -27.85 -3.21
C GLY A 157 7.15 -29.23 -2.53
N ALA A 158 6.39 -29.34 -1.44
CA ALA A 158 6.19 -30.58 -0.69
C ALA A 158 5.00 -31.43 -1.20
N SER A 159 4.45 -31.10 -2.37
CA SER A 159 3.31 -31.77 -2.99
C SER A 159 3.75 -32.83 -3.99
#